data_1a8060c079c4f9f31c8c6da83bc32625
#
_entry.id   1a8060c079c4f9f31c8c6da83bc32625
#
_cell.length_a   1.000
_cell.length_b   1.000
_cell.length_c   1.000
_cell.angle_alpha   90.00
_cell.angle_beta   90.00
_cell.angle_gamma   90.00
#
_symmetry.space_group_name_H-M   'P 1'
#
loop_
_entity.id
_entity.type
_entity.pdbx_description
1 polymer ?
#
loop_
_entity_poly.entity_id
_entity_poly.type
_entity_poly.pdbx_seq_one_letter_code
_entity_poly.pdbx_strand_id
1 'polypeptide(L)'
;WGNAYCEIERNFFGEVIGLWPLLPDRTTPRRINGAIWYETRISKDPAGVSNNKTEWLPAKDVLHIPGLGFDGLKGYSVIAMIRENIGLAGAYQEMASRFFSNDATPGFMLATEQKLGDPQFKRLEEQFNEGHQGLRNKFKPYILEGGLKPVTVSLPLEDAEFIESRKFERWTILGYYGIPPHMVADTEKSSSWGTGIAE
;
A
#
# COMPACT_ATOMS: atom_id res chain seq x y z
N TRP A 1 -1.05 -8.74 -10.39
CA TRP A 1 -1.50 -10.14 -10.51
C TRP A 1 -0.36 -11.11 -10.84
N GLY A 2 0.74 -10.63 -11.40
CA GLY A 2 1.90 -11.47 -11.78
C GLY A 2 1.67 -12.33 -13.02
N ASN A 3 0.57 -12.13 -13.73
CA ASN A 3 0.26 -12.83 -14.97
C ASN A 3 -0.51 -11.91 -15.92
N ALA A 4 -0.27 -12.05 -17.21
CA ALA A 4 -1.08 -11.46 -18.25
C ALA A 4 -1.55 -12.56 -19.21
N TYR A 5 -2.80 -12.48 -19.62
CA TYR A 5 -3.42 -13.45 -20.51
C TYR A 5 -4.10 -12.74 -21.67
N CYS A 6 -3.98 -13.30 -22.88
CA CYS A 6 -4.76 -12.87 -24.04
C CYS A 6 -5.30 -14.10 -24.77
N GLU A 7 -6.58 -14.08 -25.14
CA GLU A 7 -7.15 -15.03 -26.09
C GLU A 7 -6.62 -14.71 -27.47
N ILE A 8 -6.17 -15.73 -28.20
CA ILE A 8 -5.64 -15.62 -29.56
C ILE A 8 -6.77 -15.92 -30.53
N GLU A 9 -7.23 -14.88 -31.22
CA GLU A 9 -8.21 -15.05 -32.31
C GLU A 9 -7.49 -15.35 -33.60
N ARG A 10 -7.98 -16.38 -34.31
CA ARG A 10 -7.41 -16.83 -35.58
C ARG A 10 -8.47 -16.83 -36.69
N ASN A 11 -8.02 -16.57 -37.94
CA ASN A 11 -8.85 -16.73 -39.11
C ASN A 11 -8.97 -18.20 -39.53
N PHE A 12 -9.75 -18.46 -40.57
CA PHE A 12 -9.93 -19.80 -41.12
C PHE A 12 -8.63 -20.46 -41.58
N PHE A 13 -7.61 -19.67 -41.95
CA PHE A 13 -6.30 -20.15 -42.36
C PHE A 13 -5.34 -20.40 -41.18
N GLY A 14 -5.79 -20.15 -39.95
CA GLY A 14 -4.99 -20.30 -38.74
C GLY A 14 -4.08 -19.11 -38.41
N GLU A 15 -4.14 -18.02 -39.16
CA GLU A 15 -3.39 -16.79 -38.90
C GLU A 15 -3.99 -16.03 -37.75
N VAL A 16 -3.14 -15.43 -36.91
CA VAL A 16 -3.56 -14.59 -35.77
C VAL A 16 -4.10 -13.27 -36.31
N ILE A 17 -5.37 -12.99 -36.03
CA ILE A 17 -6.04 -11.74 -36.41
C ILE A 17 -6.27 -10.79 -35.23
N GLY A 18 -6.22 -11.29 -33.99
CA GLY A 18 -6.42 -10.49 -32.82
C GLY A 18 -5.90 -11.14 -31.53
N LEU A 19 -5.61 -10.29 -30.55
CA LEU A 19 -5.28 -10.69 -29.18
C LEU A 19 -6.24 -9.95 -28.24
N TRP A 20 -7.08 -10.71 -27.56
CA TRP A 20 -8.09 -10.17 -26.65
C TRP A 20 -7.65 -10.35 -25.21
N PRO A 21 -7.41 -9.27 -24.45
CA PRO A 21 -6.99 -9.36 -23.06
C PRO A 21 -8.01 -10.09 -22.19
N LEU A 22 -7.54 -11.08 -21.43
CA LEU A 22 -8.32 -11.79 -20.43
C LEU A 22 -7.94 -11.26 -19.05
N LEU A 23 -8.93 -11.02 -18.20
CA LEU A 23 -8.70 -10.49 -16.86
C LEU A 23 -7.99 -11.53 -15.97
N PRO A 24 -6.84 -11.20 -15.39
CA PRO A 24 -6.06 -12.14 -14.58
C PRO A 24 -6.76 -12.62 -13.30
N ASP A 25 -7.70 -11.85 -12.77
CA ASP A 25 -8.53 -12.23 -11.62
C ASP A 25 -9.59 -13.29 -11.95
N ARG A 26 -9.88 -13.46 -13.23
CA ARG A 26 -10.91 -14.36 -13.74
C ARG A 26 -10.35 -15.50 -14.57
N THR A 27 -9.03 -15.53 -14.79
CA THR A 27 -8.35 -16.53 -15.61
C THR A 27 -7.37 -17.32 -14.75
N THR A 28 -7.51 -18.65 -14.75
CA THR A 28 -6.65 -19.53 -13.98
C THR A 28 -6.13 -20.67 -14.84
N PRO A 29 -4.80 -20.82 -14.99
CA PRO A 29 -4.24 -21.99 -15.66
C PRO A 29 -4.42 -23.25 -14.82
N ARG A 30 -4.80 -24.33 -15.48
CA ARG A 30 -4.99 -25.66 -14.90
C ARG A 30 -4.28 -26.70 -15.73
N ARG A 31 -3.67 -27.70 -15.10
CA ARG A 31 -3.13 -28.87 -15.76
C ARG A 31 -4.14 -29.99 -15.71
N ILE A 32 -4.67 -30.39 -16.86
CA ILE A 32 -5.67 -31.45 -16.99
C ILE A 32 -5.12 -32.51 -17.94
N ASN A 33 -4.99 -33.73 -17.51
CA ASN A 33 -4.43 -34.85 -18.31
C ASN A 33 -3.09 -34.52 -18.99
N GLY A 34 -2.21 -33.81 -18.29
CA GLY A 34 -0.89 -33.43 -18.82
C GLY A 34 -0.87 -32.19 -19.70
N ALA A 35 -2.03 -31.69 -20.16
CA ALA A 35 -2.16 -30.48 -20.96
C ALA A 35 -2.55 -29.28 -20.09
N ILE A 36 -2.12 -28.07 -20.51
CA ILE A 36 -2.50 -26.82 -19.85
C ILE A 36 -3.79 -26.30 -20.50
N TRP A 37 -4.74 -25.99 -19.65
CA TRP A 37 -6.01 -25.35 -19.96
C TRP A 37 -6.18 -24.09 -19.12
N TYR A 38 -6.88 -23.11 -19.66
CA TYR A 38 -7.20 -21.87 -18.98
C TYR A 38 -8.69 -21.83 -18.68
N GLU A 39 -9.02 -21.87 -17.39
CA GLU A 39 -10.37 -21.64 -16.92
C GLU A 39 -10.57 -20.13 -16.83
N THR A 40 -11.47 -19.56 -17.63
CA THR A 40 -11.72 -18.12 -17.65
C THR A 40 -13.21 -17.83 -17.61
N ARG A 41 -13.57 -16.67 -17.05
CA ARG A 41 -14.94 -16.16 -17.06
C ARG A 41 -15.00 -14.99 -18.03
N ILE A 42 -15.52 -15.24 -19.20
CA ILE A 42 -15.64 -14.24 -20.26
C ILE A 42 -17.08 -13.71 -20.26
N SER A 43 -17.24 -12.40 -20.21
CA SER A 43 -18.51 -11.76 -20.56
C SER A 43 -18.41 -11.35 -22.02
N LYS A 44 -18.93 -12.17 -22.92
CA LYS A 44 -18.98 -11.87 -24.38
C LYS A 44 -20.21 -11.05 -24.76
N ASP A 45 -20.96 -10.58 -23.80
CA ASP A 45 -22.18 -9.81 -24.08
C ASP A 45 -21.87 -8.33 -24.23
N PRO A 46 -22.00 -7.75 -25.43
CA PRO A 46 -21.83 -6.33 -25.67
C PRO A 46 -22.83 -5.46 -24.88
N ALA A 47 -23.92 -6.03 -24.39
CA ALA A 47 -24.92 -5.35 -23.58
C ALA A 47 -24.57 -5.29 -22.08
N GLY A 48 -23.41 -5.84 -21.66
CA GLY A 48 -22.94 -5.80 -20.27
C GLY A 48 -23.73 -6.69 -19.32
N VAL A 49 -24.61 -7.55 -19.82
CA VAL A 49 -25.28 -8.56 -18.99
C VAL A 49 -24.26 -9.64 -18.68
N SER A 50 -23.84 -9.68 -17.43
CA SER A 50 -22.84 -10.61 -16.91
C SER A 50 -23.34 -12.07 -17.00
N ASN A 51 -23.17 -12.68 -18.16
CA ASN A 51 -23.20 -14.13 -18.28
C ASN A 51 -21.89 -14.65 -17.68
N ASN A 52 -21.92 -15.01 -16.41
CA ASN A 52 -20.81 -15.61 -15.66
C ASN A 52 -20.48 -17.03 -16.15
N LYS A 53 -20.40 -17.21 -17.48
CA LYS A 53 -20.09 -18.50 -18.09
C LYS A 53 -18.59 -18.75 -17.98
N THR A 54 -18.25 -19.84 -17.34
CA THR A 54 -16.88 -20.34 -17.35
C THR A 54 -16.58 -21.00 -18.69
N GLU A 55 -15.54 -20.53 -19.36
CA GLU A 55 -15.01 -21.13 -20.58
C GLU A 55 -13.65 -21.76 -20.31
N TRP A 56 -13.34 -22.81 -21.06
CA TRP A 56 -12.07 -23.51 -21.01
C TRP A 56 -11.36 -23.33 -22.34
N LEU A 57 -10.23 -22.61 -22.30
CA LEU A 57 -9.42 -22.35 -23.46
C LEU A 57 -8.18 -23.25 -23.42
N PRO A 58 -7.86 -23.94 -24.52
CA PRO A 58 -6.62 -24.72 -24.61
C PRO A 58 -5.40 -23.78 -24.69
N ALA A 59 -4.23 -24.25 -24.27
CA ALA A 59 -3.00 -23.46 -24.24
C ALA A 59 -2.61 -22.85 -25.60
N LYS A 60 -2.97 -23.51 -26.72
CA LYS A 60 -2.70 -23.00 -28.08
C LYS A 60 -3.46 -21.71 -28.42
N ASP A 61 -4.57 -21.45 -27.74
CA ASP A 61 -5.44 -20.29 -27.98
C ASP A 61 -5.30 -19.20 -26.91
N VAL A 62 -4.29 -19.33 -26.04
CA VAL A 62 -4.00 -18.33 -25.00
C VAL A 62 -2.54 -17.95 -25.03
N LEU A 63 -2.27 -16.67 -25.22
CA LEU A 63 -0.98 -16.08 -24.93
C LEU A 63 -0.91 -15.81 -23.43
N HIS A 64 -0.06 -16.53 -22.72
CA HIS A 64 0.18 -16.33 -21.31
C HIS A 64 1.59 -15.79 -21.09
N ILE A 65 1.69 -14.64 -20.40
CA ILE A 65 2.93 -14.01 -19.98
C ILE A 65 2.98 -14.09 -18.44
N PRO A 66 3.61 -15.12 -17.88
CA PRO A 66 3.77 -15.25 -16.44
C PRO A 66 4.93 -14.38 -15.95
N GLY A 67 4.77 -13.79 -14.74
CA GLY A 67 5.89 -13.27 -13.97
C GLY A 67 6.69 -14.39 -13.29
N LEU A 68 7.48 -14.03 -12.29
CA LEU A 68 8.21 -15.02 -11.48
C LEU A 68 7.23 -15.97 -10.80
N GLY A 69 7.54 -17.26 -10.85
CA GLY A 69 6.77 -18.33 -10.23
C GLY A 69 7.57 -19.61 -10.12
N PHE A 70 7.19 -20.53 -9.22
CA PHE A 70 7.93 -21.78 -8.97
C PHE A 70 7.25 -23.01 -9.57
N ASP A 71 5.96 -22.96 -9.86
CA ASP A 71 5.18 -24.10 -10.33
C ASP A 71 5.21 -24.28 -11.85
N GLY A 72 5.79 -23.31 -12.58
CA GLY A 72 5.81 -23.31 -14.04
C GLY A 72 4.44 -23.12 -14.69
N LEU A 73 3.41 -22.85 -13.90
CA LEU A 73 2.05 -22.65 -14.35
C LEU A 73 1.63 -21.19 -14.33
N LYS A 74 1.94 -20.50 -13.23
CA LYS A 74 1.55 -19.09 -13.05
C LYS A 74 2.62 -18.32 -12.27
N GLY A 75 2.73 -17.04 -12.58
CA GLY A 75 3.54 -16.11 -11.81
C GLY A 75 2.87 -15.71 -10.49
N TYR A 76 3.67 -15.36 -9.50
CA TYR A 76 3.20 -14.84 -8.23
C TYR A 76 2.76 -13.39 -8.36
N SER A 77 1.72 -13.03 -7.62
CA SER A 77 1.35 -11.63 -7.48
C SER A 77 2.41 -10.89 -6.67
N VAL A 78 3.06 -9.90 -7.27
CA VAL A 78 4.03 -9.04 -6.58
C VAL A 78 3.40 -8.38 -5.37
N ILE A 79 2.15 -7.87 -5.50
CA ILE A 79 1.40 -7.25 -4.39
C ILE A 79 1.20 -8.25 -3.24
N ALA A 80 0.87 -9.51 -3.55
CA ALA A 80 0.70 -10.52 -2.52
C ALA A 80 2.02 -10.85 -1.80
N MET A 81 3.15 -10.79 -2.50
CA MET A 81 4.47 -11.01 -1.92
C MET A 81 4.90 -9.89 -0.98
N ILE A 82 4.58 -8.65 -1.33
CA ILE A 82 4.99 -7.46 -0.57
C ILE A 82 3.90 -6.88 0.32
N ARG A 83 2.82 -7.62 0.55
CA ARG A 83 1.65 -7.12 1.30
C ARG A 83 2.01 -6.60 2.69
N GLU A 84 2.98 -7.22 3.37
CA GLU A 84 3.45 -6.81 4.69
C GLU A 84 4.16 -5.44 4.61
N ASN A 85 5.01 -5.24 3.60
CA ASN A 85 5.68 -3.96 3.37
C ASN A 85 4.68 -2.86 3.01
N ILE A 86 3.67 -3.17 2.17
CA ILE A 86 2.59 -2.22 1.86
C ILE A 86 1.80 -1.88 3.13
N GLY A 87 1.49 -2.88 3.95
CA GLY A 87 0.82 -2.70 5.24
C GLY A 87 1.62 -1.80 6.19
N LEU A 88 2.92 -2.04 6.30
CA LEU A 88 3.83 -1.24 7.12
C LEU A 88 3.94 0.21 6.62
N ALA A 89 4.08 0.41 5.30
CA ALA A 89 4.08 1.74 4.69
C ALA A 89 2.76 2.49 4.98
N GLY A 90 1.62 1.79 4.92
CA GLY A 90 0.31 2.33 5.31
C GLY A 90 0.24 2.72 6.78
N ALA A 91 0.77 1.88 7.68
CA ALA A 91 0.83 2.17 9.11
C ALA A 91 1.71 3.40 9.42
N TYR A 92 2.86 3.54 8.75
CA TYR A 92 3.68 4.74 8.86
C TYR A 92 2.94 5.99 8.37
N GLN A 93 2.18 5.89 7.28
CA GLN A 93 1.39 7.00 6.77
C GLN A 93 0.27 7.41 7.73
N GLU A 94 -0.42 6.43 8.31
CA GLU A 94 -1.47 6.69 9.31
C GLU A 94 -0.89 7.31 10.59
N MET A 95 0.22 6.76 11.09
CA MET A 95 0.93 7.30 12.25
C MET A 95 1.38 8.74 12.02
N ALA A 96 1.97 9.05 10.85
CA ALA A 96 2.35 10.41 10.49
C ALA A 96 1.13 11.34 10.46
N SER A 97 0.03 10.88 9.84
CA SER A 97 -1.20 11.66 9.76
C SER A 97 -1.76 11.99 11.14
N ARG A 98 -1.80 10.99 12.04
CA ARG A 98 -2.25 11.19 13.43
C ARG A 98 -1.32 12.11 14.21
N PHE A 99 -0.01 11.94 14.05
CA PHE A 99 0.99 12.78 14.71
C PHE A 99 0.84 14.26 14.30
N PHE A 100 0.74 14.52 13.01
CA PHE A 100 0.56 15.88 12.51
C PHE A 100 -0.84 16.45 12.77
N SER A 101 -1.89 15.63 12.78
CA SER A 101 -3.24 16.08 13.11
C SER A 101 -3.38 16.45 14.58
N ASN A 102 -2.60 15.80 15.45
CA ASN A 102 -2.51 16.12 16.89
C ASN A 102 -1.41 17.15 17.17
N ASP A 103 -1.12 18.03 16.21
CA ASP A 103 -0.18 19.13 16.34
C ASP A 103 1.28 18.73 16.61
N ALA A 104 1.67 17.51 16.22
CA ALA A 104 2.98 16.94 16.49
C ALA A 104 3.36 16.98 17.99
N THR A 105 2.37 17.11 18.86
CA THR A 105 2.59 17.13 20.30
C THR A 105 2.75 15.69 20.77
N PRO A 106 3.86 15.31 21.38
CA PRO A 106 3.98 14.01 22.00
C PRO A 106 2.92 13.87 23.08
N GLY A 107 2.38 12.66 23.22
CA GLY A 107 1.43 12.35 24.28
C GLY A 107 2.02 12.76 25.63
N PHE A 108 1.32 13.53 26.40
CA PHE A 108 1.73 13.86 27.76
C PHE A 108 0.64 13.43 28.75
N MET A 109 1.06 13.12 29.94
CA MET A 109 0.20 12.85 31.07
C MET A 109 0.26 14.02 32.06
N LEU A 110 -0.87 14.35 32.63
CA LEU A 110 -0.91 15.27 33.77
C LEU A 110 -0.82 14.43 35.05
N ALA A 111 0.28 14.55 35.77
CA ALA A 111 0.48 13.87 37.04
C ALA A 111 0.23 14.83 38.19
N THR A 112 -0.46 14.37 39.23
CA THR A 112 -0.63 15.08 40.51
C THR A 112 -0.48 14.12 41.65
N GLU A 113 0.07 14.59 42.75
CA GLU A 113 0.18 13.85 44.01
C GLU A 113 -1.13 13.89 44.80
N GLN A 114 -2.04 14.78 44.44
CA GLN A 114 -3.34 14.94 45.09
C GLN A 114 -4.41 14.09 44.41
N LYS A 115 -5.27 13.50 45.23
CA LYS A 115 -6.44 12.76 44.72
C LYS A 115 -7.51 13.77 44.25
N LEU A 116 -7.75 13.82 42.95
CA LEU A 116 -8.78 14.67 42.37
C LEU A 116 -10.16 14.05 42.62
N GLY A 117 -11.14 14.88 43.01
CA GLY A 117 -12.53 14.49 43.07
C GLY A 117 -13.17 14.51 41.67
N ASP A 118 -14.26 13.77 41.48
CA ASP A 118 -14.98 13.64 40.20
C ASP A 118 -15.32 15.00 39.52
N PRO A 119 -15.81 16.03 40.25
CA PRO A 119 -16.09 17.32 39.65
C PRO A 119 -14.85 18.08 39.18
N GLN A 120 -13.72 17.88 39.87
CA GLN A 120 -12.44 18.51 39.52
C GLN A 120 -11.84 17.84 38.29
N PHE A 121 -11.95 16.51 38.20
CA PHE A 121 -11.51 15.74 37.03
C PHE A 121 -12.26 16.13 35.75
N LYS A 122 -13.61 16.19 35.80
CA LYS A 122 -14.42 16.61 34.66
C LYS A 122 -14.10 18.02 34.19
N ARG A 123 -13.94 18.96 35.11
CA ARG A 123 -13.55 20.34 34.78
C ARG A 123 -12.21 20.42 34.09
N LEU A 124 -11.22 19.63 34.54
CA LEU A 124 -9.92 19.53 33.93
C LEU A 124 -9.97 18.93 32.52
N GLU A 125 -10.75 17.87 32.35
CA GLU A 125 -10.97 17.21 31.05
C GLU A 125 -11.64 18.17 30.04
N GLU A 126 -12.66 18.91 30.46
CA GLU A 126 -13.32 19.91 29.62
C GLU A 126 -12.37 21.04 29.22
N GLN A 127 -11.65 21.62 30.18
CA GLN A 127 -10.69 22.68 29.92
C GLN A 127 -9.55 22.21 28.99
N PHE A 128 -9.11 20.97 29.16
CA PHE A 128 -8.09 20.40 28.33
C PHE A 128 -8.56 20.21 26.89
N ASN A 129 -9.75 19.64 26.70
CA ASN A 129 -10.34 19.43 25.39
C ASN A 129 -10.64 20.75 24.66
N GLU A 130 -11.20 21.74 25.34
CA GLU A 130 -11.48 23.05 24.77
C GLU A 130 -10.21 23.83 24.40
N GLY A 131 -9.18 23.68 25.19
CA GLY A 131 -7.92 24.41 25.00
C GLY A 131 -7.05 23.84 23.87
N HIS A 132 -7.18 22.53 23.51
CA HIS A 132 -6.31 21.85 22.57
C HIS A 132 -6.96 21.51 21.23
N GLN A 133 -8.27 21.65 21.06
CA GLN A 133 -8.92 21.38 19.78
C GLN A 133 -8.76 22.56 18.81
N GLY A 134 -8.07 22.30 17.69
CA GLY A 134 -8.00 23.12 16.50
C GLY A 134 -6.76 24.01 16.35
N LEU A 135 -6.38 24.27 15.10
CA LEU A 135 -5.21 25.05 14.66
C LEU A 135 -5.10 26.46 15.31
N ARG A 136 -6.20 27.05 15.76
CA ARG A 136 -6.23 28.38 16.36
C ARG A 136 -5.77 28.40 17.84
N ASN A 137 -5.74 27.25 18.51
CA ASN A 137 -5.39 27.13 19.92
C ASN A 137 -3.93 26.68 20.12
N LYS A 138 -3.17 26.50 19.04
CA LYS A 138 -1.74 26.25 19.08
C LYS A 138 -1.03 27.36 19.85
N PHE A 139 -0.14 26.98 20.75
CA PHE A 139 0.71 27.91 21.51
C PHE A 139 0.01 28.74 22.61
N LYS A 140 -1.22 28.40 22.99
CA LYS A 140 -1.80 29.03 24.19
C LYS A 140 -1.15 28.44 25.45
N PRO A 141 -0.69 29.30 26.38
CA PRO A 141 -0.12 28.81 27.62
C PRO A 141 -1.18 28.15 28.51
N TYR A 142 -0.86 27.01 29.09
CA TYR A 142 -1.70 26.34 30.09
C TYR A 142 -1.36 26.79 31.46
N ILE A 143 -2.37 27.13 32.26
CA ILE A 143 -2.24 27.33 33.68
C ILE A 143 -2.65 26.03 34.36
N LEU A 144 -1.67 25.32 34.92
CA LEU A 144 -1.89 24.11 35.69
C LEU A 144 -2.09 24.46 37.17
N GLU A 145 -3.27 24.15 37.66
CA GLU A 145 -3.61 24.36 39.09
C GLU A 145 -3.41 23.05 39.88
N GLY A 146 -3.36 23.13 41.19
CA GLY A 146 -3.38 21.95 42.07
C GLY A 146 -2.15 21.05 42.02
N GLY A 147 -0.98 21.59 41.70
CA GLY A 147 0.27 20.81 41.66
C GLY A 147 0.37 19.82 40.50
N LEU A 148 -0.40 20.00 39.46
CA LEU A 148 -0.31 19.24 38.23
C LEU A 148 1.02 19.49 37.53
N LYS A 149 1.71 18.41 37.18
CA LYS A 149 2.98 18.45 36.43
C LYS A 149 2.78 17.75 35.10
N PRO A 150 3.16 18.36 33.98
CA PRO A 150 3.16 17.65 32.69
C PRO A 150 4.31 16.65 32.70
N VAL A 151 4.00 15.39 32.46
CA VAL A 151 4.98 14.32 32.24
C VAL A 151 4.87 13.93 30.78
N THR A 152 5.90 14.23 30.02
CA THR A 152 5.95 13.86 28.60
C THR A 152 6.11 12.34 28.47
N VAL A 153 5.14 11.68 27.91
CA VAL A 153 5.22 10.27 27.51
C VAL A 153 5.60 10.26 26.03
N SER A 154 6.80 10.69 25.70
CA SER A 154 7.29 10.56 24.34
C SER A 154 8.08 9.26 24.24
N LEU A 155 7.67 8.39 23.34
CA LEU A 155 8.64 7.58 22.62
C LEU A 155 9.39 8.59 21.74
N PRO A 156 10.69 8.82 21.94
CA PRO A 156 11.45 9.65 21.02
C PRO A 156 11.55 8.88 19.70
N LEU A 157 10.58 9.08 18.86
CA LEU A 157 10.74 8.84 17.43
C LEU A 157 11.66 9.98 16.99
N GLU A 158 12.94 9.71 16.93
CA GLU A 158 13.85 10.65 16.31
C GLU A 158 13.30 10.89 14.90
N ASP A 159 12.92 12.13 14.60
CA ASP A 159 12.26 12.50 13.35
C ASP A 159 13.04 12.02 12.12
N ALA A 160 14.36 11.95 12.25
CA ALA A 160 15.28 11.42 11.25
C ALA A 160 15.07 9.92 10.99
N GLU A 161 14.92 9.08 12.00
CA GLU A 161 14.72 7.63 11.85
C GLU A 161 13.36 7.31 11.23
N PHE A 162 12.34 8.10 11.53
CA PHE A 162 11.02 7.95 10.92
C PHE A 162 11.05 8.27 9.41
N ILE A 163 11.72 9.36 9.02
CA ILE A 163 11.87 9.74 7.62
C ILE A 163 12.69 8.69 6.88
N GLU A 164 13.77 8.18 7.47
CA GLU A 164 14.60 7.13 6.88
C GLU A 164 13.84 5.82 6.72
N SER A 165 13.04 5.42 7.69
CA SER A 165 12.20 4.23 7.61
C SER A 165 11.19 4.32 6.45
N ARG A 166 10.56 5.48 6.26
CA ARG A 166 9.64 5.71 5.13
C ARG A 166 10.35 5.64 3.77
N LYS A 167 11.58 6.15 3.68
CA LYS A 167 12.40 6.05 2.47
C LYS A 167 12.77 4.59 2.18
N PHE A 168 13.16 3.85 3.21
CA PHE A 168 13.51 2.44 3.10
C PHE A 168 12.33 1.61 2.58
N GLU A 169 11.13 1.80 3.14
CA GLU A 169 9.92 1.10 2.68
C GLU A 169 9.60 1.42 1.22
N ARG A 170 9.72 2.68 0.81
CA ARG A 170 9.53 3.08 -0.58
C ARG A 170 10.52 2.35 -1.50
N TRP A 171 11.80 2.31 -1.16
CA TRP A 171 12.81 1.61 -1.95
C TRP A 171 12.59 0.11 -2.00
N THR A 172 12.16 -0.49 -0.88
CA THR A 172 11.81 -1.89 -0.81
C THR A 172 10.69 -2.23 -1.80
N ILE A 173 9.61 -1.44 -1.80
CA ILE A 173 8.48 -1.63 -2.72
C ILE A 173 8.93 -1.47 -4.18
N LEU A 174 9.71 -0.43 -4.50
CA LEU A 174 10.24 -0.20 -5.85
C LEU A 174 11.13 -1.35 -6.31
N GLY A 175 11.97 -1.89 -5.42
CA GLY A 175 12.85 -3.01 -5.69
C GLY A 175 12.11 -4.27 -6.14
N TYR A 176 10.95 -4.57 -5.55
CA TYR A 176 10.13 -5.70 -5.97
C TYR A 176 9.56 -5.56 -7.39
N TYR A 177 9.36 -4.33 -7.84
CA TYR A 177 8.93 -4.04 -9.21
C TYR A 177 10.08 -3.83 -10.18
N GLY A 178 11.34 -3.87 -9.70
CA GLY A 178 12.52 -3.56 -10.51
C GLY A 178 12.56 -2.13 -11.01
N ILE A 179 11.89 -1.20 -10.32
CA ILE A 179 11.84 0.21 -10.69
C ILE A 179 12.99 0.94 -10.00
N PRO A 180 13.96 1.48 -10.76
CA PRO A 180 15.04 2.25 -10.16
C PRO A 180 14.52 3.56 -9.55
N PRO A 181 15.07 4.01 -8.39
CA PRO A 181 14.57 5.17 -7.66
C PRO A 181 14.48 6.47 -8.47
N HIS A 182 15.38 6.68 -9.42
CA HIS A 182 15.38 7.89 -10.25
C HIS A 182 14.12 8.02 -11.15
N MET A 183 13.48 6.89 -11.51
CA MET A 183 12.25 6.91 -12.31
C MET A 183 11.03 7.45 -11.55
N VAL A 184 11.12 7.50 -10.22
CA VAL A 184 10.08 8.09 -9.34
C VAL A 184 10.55 9.42 -8.72
N ALA A 185 11.48 10.10 -9.41
CA ALA A 185 12.06 11.37 -8.98
C ALA A 185 12.80 11.32 -7.64
N ASP A 186 13.27 10.13 -7.23
CA ASP A 186 14.12 9.98 -6.06
C ASP A 186 15.60 10.06 -6.49
N THR A 187 16.18 11.25 -6.35
CA THR A 187 17.54 11.55 -6.79
C THR A 187 18.54 11.63 -5.64
N GLU A 188 18.14 11.37 -4.40
CA GLU A 188 18.99 11.56 -3.20
C GLU A 188 20.32 10.77 -3.24
N LYS A 189 20.36 9.64 -3.94
CA LYS A 189 21.57 8.82 -4.10
C LYS A 189 22.09 8.77 -5.53
N SER A 190 21.51 9.52 -6.45
CA SER A 190 22.05 9.63 -7.79
C SER A 190 23.23 10.59 -7.75
N SER A 191 24.46 10.04 -7.77
CA SER A 191 25.63 10.86 -8.02
C SER A 191 25.50 11.48 -9.41
N SER A 192 25.72 12.78 -9.50
CA SER A 192 25.76 13.56 -10.76
C SER A 192 26.87 13.10 -11.72
N TRP A 193 27.63 12.06 -11.38
CA TRP A 193 28.71 11.50 -12.16
C TRP A 193 28.26 10.20 -12.82
N GLY A 194 27.74 10.32 -14.01
CA GLY A 194 27.94 9.36 -15.11
C GLY A 194 27.37 7.97 -14.91
N THR A 195 26.08 7.84 -14.69
CA THR A 195 25.36 6.78 -15.38
C THR A 195 24.71 7.38 -16.60
N GLY A 196 25.52 7.62 -17.61
CA GLY A 196 25.02 7.83 -18.95
C GLY A 196 24.12 6.65 -19.26
N ILE A 197 22.84 6.91 -19.50
CA ILE A 197 21.97 5.98 -20.20
C ILE A 197 22.71 5.77 -21.51
N ALA A 198 23.28 4.58 -21.69
CA ALA A 198 23.78 4.18 -22.99
C ALA A 198 22.55 4.20 -23.93
N GLU A 199 22.59 5.08 -24.92
CA GLU A 199 21.67 5.10 -26.05
C GLU A 199 21.69 3.79 -26.84
#